data_fbb7e9d2f89f9e50a432e7e278702428
#
_entry.id   fbb7e9d2f89f9e50a432e7e278702428
#
_cell.length_a   1.000
_cell.length_b   1.000
_cell.length_c   1.000
_cell.angle_alpha   90.00
_cell.angle_beta   90.00
_cell.angle_gamma   90.00
#
_symmetry.space_group_name_H-M   'P 1'
#
loop_
_entity.id
_entity.type
_entity.pdbx_description
1 polymer ?
#
loop_
_entity_poly.entity_id
_entity_poly.type
_entity_poly.pdbx_seq_one_letter_code
_entity_poly.pdbx_strand_id
1 'polypeptide(L)'
;MGLSGYRPKRDIEPGEKPNLRQFFEECPLDRIECLYNFAYLPEDKIERLANGALREQWGRMNKVLKRYLALHVGLAVRQGKYVQQDVGLIFCAGHLQTRYGNPLYLRFEENKQQKPAYYLQYVGEALNSWEQLPQPPEYPDWPKITPGAEIVLAGDHILADHSDRLGMLRDVSPIAAVCALTGAIHWALFRDLAVKQLHYGIPSFFVPIYLESRDDITATPDLIAPIQVLENKLYVRTALEPYMAYPSARIVSTRHDKLPSWLLHAWEENALLPQEASHLDDEAEEDEDDS
;
A
#
# COMPACT_ATOMS: atom_id res chain seq x y z
N MET A 1 20.40 -11.42 -4.51
CA MET A 1 19.73 -12.73 -4.47
C MET A 1 18.29 -12.52 -4.83
N GLY A 2 17.70 -13.43 -5.61
CA GLY A 2 16.49 -13.16 -6.34
C GLY A 2 15.29 -12.97 -5.46
N LEU A 3 14.47 -11.99 -5.84
CA LEU A 3 13.11 -11.77 -5.38
C LEU A 3 12.37 -13.11 -5.42
N SER A 4 12.10 -13.71 -4.26
CA SER A 4 11.14 -14.81 -4.09
C SER A 4 9.76 -14.22 -4.40
N GLY A 5 9.52 -13.97 -5.69
CA GLY A 5 8.37 -13.25 -6.16
C GLY A 5 7.20 -14.20 -6.31
N TYR A 6 6.05 -13.82 -5.78
CA TYR A 6 4.78 -14.35 -6.24
C TYR A 6 4.81 -14.45 -7.77
N ARG A 7 4.81 -15.65 -8.30
CA ARG A 7 4.61 -15.90 -9.73
C ARG A 7 3.14 -16.25 -9.91
N PRO A 8 2.38 -15.46 -10.68
CA PRO A 8 1.03 -15.91 -11.04
C PRO A 8 1.12 -17.29 -11.67
N LYS A 9 0.17 -18.14 -11.37
CA LYS A 9 0.15 -19.55 -11.85
C LYS A 9 0.15 -19.65 -13.38
N ARG A 10 -0.17 -18.55 -14.06
CA ARG A 10 -0.18 -18.48 -15.52
C ARG A 10 0.21 -17.09 -16.01
N ASP A 11 1.25 -17.04 -16.84
CA ASP A 11 1.58 -15.84 -17.63
C ASP A 11 0.55 -15.67 -18.75
N ILE A 12 0.16 -14.43 -19.02
CA ILE A 12 -0.65 -14.10 -20.19
C ILE A 12 0.27 -14.11 -21.41
N GLU A 13 0.03 -15.01 -22.36
CA GLU A 13 0.84 -15.09 -23.57
C GLU A 13 0.57 -13.94 -24.54
N PRO A 14 1.57 -13.48 -25.32
CA PRO A 14 1.38 -12.47 -26.35
C PRO A 14 0.31 -12.91 -27.35
N GLY A 15 -0.68 -12.04 -27.59
CA GLY A 15 -1.80 -12.34 -28.51
C GLY A 15 -2.93 -13.20 -27.90
N GLU A 16 -2.76 -13.76 -26.70
CA GLU A 16 -3.86 -14.37 -25.96
C GLU A 16 -4.70 -13.25 -25.33
N LYS A 17 -6.03 -13.31 -25.50
CA LYS A 17 -6.95 -12.44 -24.75
C LYS A 17 -7.14 -13.03 -23.35
N PRO A 18 -6.49 -12.46 -22.33
CA PRO A 18 -6.57 -13.02 -20.98
C PRO A 18 -7.97 -12.87 -20.43
N ASN A 19 -8.39 -13.82 -19.63
CA ASN A 19 -9.47 -13.59 -18.70
C ASN A 19 -8.95 -12.69 -17.59
N LEU A 20 -9.05 -11.37 -17.79
CA LEU A 20 -8.51 -10.35 -16.87
C LEU A 20 -9.01 -10.56 -15.45
N ARG A 21 -10.28 -10.91 -15.30
CA ARG A 21 -10.87 -11.10 -13.99
C ARG A 21 -10.22 -12.26 -13.25
N GLN A 22 -10.05 -13.40 -13.91
CA GLN A 22 -9.38 -14.56 -13.33
C GLN A 22 -7.94 -14.24 -12.96
N PHE A 23 -7.20 -13.55 -13.85
CA PHE A 23 -5.82 -13.15 -13.59
C PHE A 23 -5.70 -12.31 -12.30
N PHE A 24 -6.52 -11.26 -12.16
CA PHE A 24 -6.47 -10.38 -10.99
C PHE A 24 -7.16 -10.97 -9.75
N GLU A 25 -8.04 -11.97 -9.86
CA GLU A 25 -8.58 -12.70 -8.69
C GLU A 25 -7.49 -13.54 -8.00
N GLU A 26 -6.53 -14.07 -8.78
CA GLU A 26 -5.41 -14.85 -8.26
C GLU A 26 -4.25 -14.00 -7.71
N CYS A 27 -4.25 -12.70 -7.96
CA CYS A 27 -3.20 -11.77 -7.56
C CYS A 27 -3.54 -11.07 -6.24
N PRO A 28 -2.59 -10.94 -5.28
CA PRO A 28 -2.72 -9.97 -4.19
C PRO A 28 -2.83 -8.56 -4.75
N LEU A 29 -3.84 -7.79 -4.28
CA LEU A 29 -4.22 -6.51 -4.90
C LEU A 29 -3.14 -5.42 -4.83
N ASP A 30 -2.30 -5.43 -3.79
CA ASP A 30 -1.31 -4.39 -3.51
C ASP A 30 0.11 -4.73 -3.99
N ARG A 31 0.26 -5.81 -4.77
CA ARG A 31 1.55 -6.25 -5.30
C ARG A 31 1.85 -5.65 -6.67
N ILE A 32 2.98 -4.95 -6.77
CA ILE A 32 3.47 -4.36 -8.04
C ILE A 32 3.70 -5.44 -9.09
N GLU A 33 4.14 -6.63 -8.69
CA GLU A 33 4.42 -7.76 -9.55
C GLU A 33 3.20 -8.17 -10.37
N CYS A 34 2.01 -8.09 -9.78
CA CYS A 34 0.76 -8.35 -10.51
C CYS A 34 0.56 -7.37 -11.67
N LEU A 35 0.86 -6.09 -11.45
CA LEU A 35 0.76 -5.08 -12.50
C LEU A 35 1.85 -5.26 -13.57
N TYR A 36 3.10 -5.60 -13.19
CA TYR A 36 4.18 -5.87 -14.14
C TYR A 36 3.94 -7.13 -14.96
N ASN A 37 3.33 -8.16 -14.39
CA ASN A 37 2.93 -9.37 -15.13
C ASN A 37 1.76 -9.11 -16.09
N PHE A 38 0.92 -8.13 -15.79
CA PHE A 38 -0.17 -7.69 -16.66
C PHE A 38 0.33 -6.79 -17.78
N ALA A 39 1.16 -5.77 -17.47
CA ALA A 39 1.55 -4.76 -18.44
C ALA A 39 2.99 -4.25 -18.23
N TYR A 40 3.65 -3.95 -19.34
CA TYR A 40 4.88 -3.16 -19.31
C TYR A 40 4.55 -1.70 -18.98
N LEU A 41 5.26 -1.14 -17.99
CA LEU A 41 5.09 0.23 -17.50
C LEU A 41 6.34 1.05 -17.83
N PRO A 42 6.35 1.85 -18.93
CA PRO A 42 7.46 2.74 -19.24
C PRO A 42 7.66 3.78 -18.13
N GLU A 43 8.90 3.98 -17.67
CA GLU A 43 9.20 4.91 -16.57
C GLU A 43 8.79 6.35 -16.92
N ASP A 44 8.96 6.79 -18.16
CA ASP A 44 8.50 8.11 -18.62
C ASP A 44 7.00 8.33 -18.44
N LYS A 45 6.19 7.27 -18.56
CA LYS A 45 4.74 7.33 -18.32
C LYS A 45 4.43 7.43 -16.82
N ILE A 46 5.15 6.69 -15.99
CA ILE A 46 5.00 6.75 -14.54
C ILE A 46 5.42 8.13 -14.03
N GLU A 47 6.55 8.66 -14.48
CA GLU A 47 7.00 10.01 -14.14
C GLU A 47 6.01 11.08 -14.63
N ARG A 48 5.48 10.93 -15.84
CA ARG A 48 4.45 11.83 -16.36
C ARG A 48 3.19 11.81 -15.50
N LEU A 49 2.78 10.64 -15.04
CA LEU A 49 1.61 10.51 -14.14
C LEU A 49 1.88 11.16 -12.78
N ALA A 50 3.06 10.89 -12.19
CA ALA A 50 3.48 11.47 -10.91
C ALA A 50 3.51 13.01 -10.96
N ASN A 51 4.04 13.57 -12.05
CA ASN A 51 4.11 15.01 -12.26
C ASN A 51 2.77 15.66 -12.64
N GLY A 52 1.87 14.90 -13.25
CA GLY A 52 0.53 15.36 -13.62
C GLY A 52 -0.47 15.34 -12.46
N ALA A 53 -0.24 14.48 -11.47
CA ALA A 53 -1.06 14.39 -10.27
C ALA A 53 -0.80 15.54 -9.29
N LEU A 54 -1.66 15.69 -8.28
CA LEU A 54 -1.37 16.53 -7.13
C LEU A 54 -0.01 16.15 -6.55
N ARG A 55 0.79 17.17 -6.23
CA ARG A 55 2.17 16.98 -5.79
C ARG A 55 2.20 16.20 -4.47
N GLU A 56 2.88 15.07 -4.51
CA GLU A 56 3.18 14.24 -3.34
C GLU A 56 4.49 13.46 -3.53
N GLN A 57 5.01 12.89 -2.46
CA GLN A 57 6.25 12.11 -2.46
C GLN A 57 5.92 10.63 -2.74
N TRP A 58 6.25 10.16 -3.94
CA TRP A 58 5.96 8.78 -4.38
C TRP A 58 7.07 7.77 -4.04
N GLY A 59 8.10 8.22 -3.28
CA GLY A 59 9.26 7.41 -2.95
C GLY A 59 10.20 7.17 -4.14
N ARG A 60 11.25 6.40 -3.89
CA ARG A 60 12.26 6.09 -4.90
C ARG A 60 11.62 5.40 -6.12
N MET A 61 11.96 5.85 -7.33
CA MET A 61 11.43 5.32 -8.60
C MET A 61 9.90 5.24 -8.65
N ASN A 62 9.21 6.11 -7.91
CA ASN A 62 7.75 6.12 -7.80
C ASN A 62 7.14 4.79 -7.30
N LYS A 63 7.85 4.07 -6.39
CA LYS A 63 7.43 2.75 -5.89
C LYS A 63 6.02 2.79 -5.28
N VAL A 64 5.69 3.83 -4.51
CA VAL A 64 4.36 4.00 -3.90
C VAL A 64 3.28 4.22 -4.97
N LEU A 65 3.56 5.02 -6.00
CA LEU A 65 2.63 5.22 -7.12
C LEU A 65 2.37 3.90 -7.87
N LYS A 66 3.41 3.12 -8.13
CA LYS A 66 3.29 1.82 -8.80
C LYS A 66 2.44 0.83 -7.99
N ARG A 67 2.62 0.76 -6.67
CA ARG A 67 1.73 -0.03 -5.77
C ARG A 67 0.29 0.50 -5.79
N TYR A 68 0.13 1.82 -5.74
CA TYR A 68 -1.18 2.46 -5.86
C TYR A 68 -1.89 2.05 -7.15
N LEU A 69 -1.19 2.08 -8.29
CA LEU A 69 -1.74 1.67 -9.58
C LEU A 69 -2.07 0.18 -9.61
N ALA A 70 -1.22 -0.69 -9.03
CA ALA A 70 -1.47 -2.13 -8.96
C ALA A 70 -2.80 -2.41 -8.23
N LEU A 71 -3.01 -1.78 -7.08
CA LEU A 71 -4.27 -1.88 -6.34
C LEU A 71 -5.46 -1.42 -7.18
N HIS A 72 -5.39 -0.22 -7.76
CA HIS A 72 -6.55 0.38 -8.43
C HIS A 72 -6.89 -0.31 -9.74
N VAL A 73 -5.91 -0.76 -10.52
CA VAL A 73 -6.14 -1.58 -11.73
C VAL A 73 -6.75 -2.93 -11.33
N GLY A 74 -6.20 -3.61 -10.32
CA GLY A 74 -6.73 -4.87 -9.83
C GLY A 74 -8.17 -4.77 -9.32
N LEU A 75 -8.48 -3.75 -8.51
CA LEU A 75 -9.85 -3.48 -8.04
C LEU A 75 -10.78 -3.14 -9.20
N ALA A 76 -10.34 -2.30 -10.15
CA ALA A 76 -11.16 -1.94 -11.31
C ALA A 76 -11.52 -3.16 -12.15
N VAL A 77 -10.59 -4.10 -12.36
CA VAL A 77 -10.87 -5.35 -13.08
C VAL A 77 -11.86 -6.21 -12.31
N ARG A 78 -11.65 -6.42 -11.00
CA ARG A 78 -12.56 -7.22 -10.17
C ARG A 78 -13.98 -6.67 -10.13
N GLN A 79 -14.12 -5.35 -10.22
CA GLN A 79 -15.41 -4.64 -10.18
C GLN A 79 -16.00 -4.35 -11.57
N GLY A 80 -15.29 -4.68 -12.66
CA GLY A 80 -15.72 -4.37 -14.02
C GLY A 80 -15.73 -2.86 -14.34
N LYS A 81 -14.95 -2.06 -13.59
CA LYS A 81 -14.84 -0.60 -13.74
C LYS A 81 -13.70 -0.19 -14.68
N TYR A 82 -13.70 -0.74 -15.86
CA TYR A 82 -12.80 -0.37 -16.95
C TYR A 82 -13.57 -0.34 -18.26
N VAL A 83 -13.03 0.35 -19.27
CA VAL A 83 -13.61 0.42 -20.61
C VAL A 83 -12.70 -0.34 -21.57
N GLN A 84 -13.26 -1.31 -22.29
CA GLN A 84 -12.57 -1.99 -23.35
C GLN A 84 -12.85 -1.27 -24.67
N GLN A 85 -11.78 -0.93 -25.40
CA GLN A 85 -11.82 -0.39 -26.75
C GLN A 85 -11.20 -1.41 -27.74
N ASP A 86 -11.32 -1.14 -29.05
CA ASP A 86 -10.85 -2.05 -30.10
C ASP A 86 -9.39 -2.50 -29.94
N VAL A 87 -8.53 -1.63 -29.42
CA VAL A 87 -7.07 -1.87 -29.30
C VAL A 87 -6.55 -1.85 -27.86
N GLY A 88 -7.42 -1.75 -26.86
CA GLY A 88 -6.90 -1.68 -25.49
C GLY A 88 -7.92 -1.47 -24.39
N LEU A 89 -7.43 -1.15 -23.22
CA LEU A 89 -8.19 -1.01 -21.98
C LEU A 89 -7.95 0.37 -21.38
N ILE A 90 -9.02 1.03 -20.95
CA ILE A 90 -8.95 2.31 -20.23
C ILE A 90 -9.35 2.09 -18.78
N PHE A 91 -8.54 2.61 -17.87
CA PHE A 91 -8.79 2.60 -16.43
C PHE A 91 -8.77 4.04 -15.89
N CYS A 92 -9.59 4.31 -14.89
CA CYS A 92 -9.36 5.45 -14.02
C CYS A 92 -8.11 5.17 -13.17
N ALA A 93 -7.22 6.14 -13.02
CA ALA A 93 -6.04 6.03 -12.16
C ALA A 93 -6.43 6.19 -10.67
N GLY A 94 -7.45 5.45 -10.24
CA GLY A 94 -8.02 5.53 -8.90
C GLY A 94 -8.59 6.91 -8.60
N HIS A 95 -8.14 7.52 -7.52
CA HIS A 95 -8.56 8.87 -7.11
C HIS A 95 -7.50 9.95 -7.41
N LEU A 96 -6.52 9.64 -8.28
CA LEU A 96 -5.53 10.63 -8.68
C LEU A 96 -6.18 11.73 -9.52
N GLN A 97 -5.84 12.96 -9.19
CA GLN A 97 -6.36 14.15 -9.83
C GLN A 97 -5.23 15.12 -10.16
N THR A 98 -5.42 15.91 -11.20
CA THR A 98 -4.55 17.05 -11.47
C THR A 98 -4.75 18.12 -10.39
N ARG A 99 -3.87 19.13 -10.38
CA ARG A 99 -4.01 20.32 -9.51
C ARG A 99 -5.35 21.09 -9.73
N TYR A 100 -6.03 20.82 -10.82
CA TYR A 100 -7.34 21.44 -11.14
C TYR A 100 -8.53 20.54 -10.75
N GLY A 101 -8.28 19.37 -10.15
CA GLY A 101 -9.30 18.42 -9.74
C GLY A 101 -9.79 17.49 -10.86
N ASN A 102 -9.17 17.53 -12.05
CA ASN A 102 -9.53 16.64 -13.14
C ASN A 102 -8.99 15.21 -12.88
N PRO A 103 -9.81 14.17 -13.06
CA PRO A 103 -9.37 12.78 -12.87
C PRO A 103 -8.33 12.39 -13.93
N LEU A 104 -7.42 11.49 -13.52
CA LEU A 104 -6.38 10.94 -14.38
C LEU A 104 -6.74 9.51 -14.80
N TYR A 105 -6.32 9.14 -16.00
CA TYR A 105 -6.62 7.87 -16.64
C TYR A 105 -5.36 7.19 -17.17
N LEU A 106 -5.47 5.87 -17.29
CA LEU A 106 -4.47 4.98 -17.87
C LEU A 106 -5.07 4.30 -19.09
N ARG A 107 -4.35 4.25 -20.20
CA ARG A 107 -4.71 3.43 -21.36
C ARG A 107 -3.62 2.41 -21.60
N PHE A 108 -4.00 1.15 -21.58
CA PHE A 108 -3.15 0.02 -21.93
C PHE A 108 -3.52 -0.47 -23.32
N GLU A 109 -2.52 -0.78 -24.14
CA GLU A 109 -2.69 -1.39 -25.45
C GLU A 109 -2.11 -2.79 -25.48
N GLU A 110 -2.63 -3.65 -26.36
CA GLU A 110 -2.16 -5.03 -26.53
C GLU A 110 -0.71 -5.03 -27.02
N ASN A 111 0.12 -5.80 -26.38
CA ASN A 111 1.51 -6.01 -26.76
C ASN A 111 1.62 -7.26 -27.63
N LYS A 112 1.53 -7.09 -28.96
CA LYS A 112 1.42 -8.20 -29.91
C LYS A 112 2.70 -9.04 -30.07
N GLN A 113 3.84 -8.55 -29.60
CA GLN A 113 5.14 -9.18 -29.89
C GLN A 113 5.96 -9.56 -28.66
N GLN A 114 5.54 -9.14 -27.45
CA GLN A 114 6.32 -9.29 -26.23
C GLN A 114 5.43 -9.68 -25.03
N LYS A 115 6.06 -10.20 -23.99
CA LYS A 115 5.46 -10.29 -22.67
C LYS A 115 5.89 -9.05 -21.85
N PRO A 116 5.02 -8.53 -21.00
CA PRO A 116 3.62 -8.93 -20.70
C PRO A 116 2.65 -8.58 -21.86
N ALA A 117 1.40 -9.07 -21.75
CA ALA A 117 0.39 -8.98 -22.82
C ALA A 117 -0.05 -7.54 -23.15
N TYR A 118 0.11 -6.62 -22.23
CA TYR A 118 -0.23 -5.20 -22.41
C TYR A 118 0.98 -4.30 -22.17
N TYR A 119 0.86 -3.05 -22.61
CA TYR A 119 1.79 -1.96 -22.25
C TYR A 119 1.01 -0.67 -21.98
N LEU A 120 1.52 0.14 -21.05
CA LEU A 120 0.94 1.44 -20.71
C LEU A 120 1.27 2.46 -21.80
N GLN A 121 0.32 2.74 -22.65
CA GLN A 121 0.47 3.62 -23.81
C GLN A 121 0.26 5.09 -23.43
N TYR A 122 -0.76 5.39 -22.62
CA TYR A 122 -1.16 6.74 -22.28
C TYR A 122 -1.44 6.91 -20.80
N VAL A 123 -1.06 8.06 -20.26
CA VAL A 123 -1.42 8.56 -18.92
C VAL A 123 -1.78 10.05 -19.01
N GLY A 124 -2.84 10.46 -18.34
CA GLY A 124 -3.28 11.85 -18.31
C GLY A 124 -4.77 12.02 -18.14
N GLU A 125 -5.25 13.23 -18.42
CA GLU A 125 -6.69 13.52 -18.44
C GLU A 125 -7.39 12.80 -19.59
N ALA A 126 -8.73 12.72 -19.55
CA ALA A 126 -9.51 12.08 -20.60
C ALA A 126 -9.26 12.74 -21.98
N LEU A 127 -9.15 11.93 -23.02
CA LEU A 127 -9.09 12.43 -24.40
C LEU A 127 -10.49 12.67 -24.93
N ASN A 128 -10.67 13.73 -25.73
CA ASN A 128 -11.95 14.09 -26.35
C ASN A 128 -12.54 12.98 -27.23
N SER A 129 -11.70 12.04 -27.70
CA SER A 129 -12.12 10.89 -28.51
C SER A 129 -12.69 9.74 -27.70
N TRP A 130 -12.68 9.81 -26.36
CA TRP A 130 -13.22 8.75 -25.52
C TRP A 130 -14.69 9.00 -25.23
N GLU A 131 -15.53 8.08 -25.71
CA GLU A 131 -17.00 8.16 -25.54
C GLU A 131 -17.43 7.80 -24.13
N GLN A 132 -16.67 6.90 -23.48
CA GLN A 132 -16.95 6.41 -22.12
C GLN A 132 -15.71 6.54 -21.24
N LEU A 133 -15.95 6.93 -19.99
CA LEU A 133 -14.90 7.06 -18.99
C LEU A 133 -15.17 6.10 -17.82
N PRO A 134 -14.20 5.25 -17.45
CA PRO A 134 -14.35 4.38 -16.30
C PRO A 134 -14.37 5.19 -15.00
N GLN A 135 -15.17 4.73 -14.05
CA GLN A 135 -15.20 5.29 -12.70
C GLN A 135 -14.05 4.72 -11.85
N PRO A 136 -13.58 5.44 -10.83
CA PRO A 136 -12.63 4.88 -9.88
C PRO A 136 -13.22 3.65 -9.19
N PRO A 137 -12.39 2.64 -8.88
CA PRO A 137 -12.85 1.49 -8.12
C PRO A 137 -13.15 1.87 -6.66
N GLU A 138 -14.01 1.08 -6.03
CA GLU A 138 -14.29 1.18 -4.61
C GLU A 138 -13.27 0.37 -3.81
N TYR A 139 -12.89 0.89 -2.66
CA TYR A 139 -12.05 0.14 -1.73
C TYR A 139 -12.84 -1.00 -1.07
N PRO A 140 -12.16 -2.07 -0.64
CA PRO A 140 -12.81 -3.12 0.15
C PRO A 140 -13.32 -2.57 1.48
N ASP A 141 -14.27 -3.28 2.08
CA ASP A 141 -14.73 -2.96 3.43
C ASP A 141 -13.66 -3.33 4.47
N TRP A 142 -13.44 -2.43 5.45
CA TRP A 142 -12.58 -2.72 6.58
C TRP A 142 -13.35 -3.39 7.71
N PRO A 143 -12.75 -4.38 8.38
CA PRO A 143 -13.34 -4.96 9.56
C PRO A 143 -13.52 -3.90 10.65
N LYS A 144 -14.54 -4.04 11.48
CA LYS A 144 -14.75 -3.14 12.61
C LYS A 144 -13.81 -3.51 13.75
N ILE A 145 -13.13 -2.52 14.31
CA ILE A 145 -12.40 -2.69 15.56
C ILE A 145 -13.40 -2.59 16.70
N THR A 146 -13.49 -3.66 17.50
CA THR A 146 -14.35 -3.68 18.70
C THR A 146 -13.57 -3.07 19.86
N PRO A 147 -14.07 -2.01 20.52
CA PRO A 147 -13.43 -1.47 21.72
C PRO A 147 -13.27 -2.56 22.79
N GLY A 148 -12.06 -2.66 23.36
CA GLY A 148 -11.74 -3.68 24.37
C GLY A 148 -11.53 -5.10 23.83
N ALA A 149 -11.43 -5.28 22.50
CA ALA A 149 -11.04 -6.56 21.92
C ALA A 149 -9.68 -7.02 22.45
N GLU A 150 -9.53 -8.33 22.61
CA GLU A 150 -8.26 -8.95 23.03
C GLU A 150 -7.16 -8.62 22.00
N ILE A 151 -6.01 -8.14 22.50
CA ILE A 151 -4.81 -7.91 21.68
C ILE A 151 -3.90 -9.13 21.84
N VAL A 152 -3.56 -9.74 20.70
CA VAL A 152 -2.63 -10.86 20.61
C VAL A 152 -1.34 -10.35 19.97
N LEU A 153 -0.28 -10.27 20.77
CA LEU A 153 1.05 -9.85 20.30
C LEU A 153 1.90 -11.08 19.97
N ALA A 154 2.57 -11.07 18.82
CA ALA A 154 3.65 -11.99 18.51
C ALA A 154 4.92 -11.58 19.29
N GLY A 155 4.91 -11.81 20.62
CA GLY A 155 5.89 -11.25 21.54
C GLY A 155 7.33 -11.59 21.19
N ASP A 156 7.63 -12.85 20.89
CA ASP A 156 9.00 -13.29 20.56
C ASP A 156 9.50 -12.60 19.29
N HIS A 157 8.69 -12.53 18.24
CA HIS A 157 9.04 -11.85 16.99
C HIS A 157 9.24 -10.33 17.19
N ILE A 158 8.36 -9.67 17.92
CA ILE A 158 8.46 -8.21 18.16
C ILE A 158 9.67 -7.89 19.04
N LEU A 159 9.92 -8.68 20.09
CA LEU A 159 10.90 -8.34 21.13
C LEU A 159 12.30 -8.90 20.83
N ALA A 160 12.42 -10.01 20.09
CA ALA A 160 13.70 -10.63 19.78
C ALA A 160 14.21 -10.24 18.38
N ASP A 161 13.38 -10.43 17.34
CA ASP A 161 13.83 -10.28 15.95
C ASP A 161 13.90 -8.81 15.51
N HIS A 162 13.07 -7.94 16.11
CA HIS A 162 13.00 -6.51 15.79
C HIS A 162 13.31 -5.60 16.98
N SER A 163 14.15 -6.06 17.90
CA SER A 163 14.51 -5.30 19.11
C SER A 163 15.19 -3.95 18.80
N ASP A 164 15.85 -3.82 17.67
CA ASP A 164 16.48 -2.59 17.17
C ASP A 164 15.46 -1.46 16.92
N ARG A 165 14.23 -1.82 16.52
CA ARG A 165 13.14 -0.86 16.25
C ARG A 165 12.41 -0.40 17.52
N LEU A 166 12.60 -1.10 18.64
CA LEU A 166 11.81 -0.85 19.87
C LEU A 166 12.21 0.41 20.65
N GLY A 167 13.29 1.10 20.26
CA GLY A 167 13.70 2.34 20.92
C GLY A 167 13.84 2.16 22.42
N MET A 168 13.06 2.93 23.19
CA MET A 168 13.07 2.89 24.67
C MET A 168 12.62 1.55 25.28
N LEU A 169 11.93 0.70 24.54
CA LEU A 169 11.50 -0.61 25.06
C LEU A 169 12.59 -1.67 24.97
N ARG A 170 13.71 -1.40 24.32
CA ARG A 170 14.82 -2.35 24.15
C ARG A 170 15.43 -2.81 25.46
N ASP A 171 15.55 -1.91 26.44
CA ASP A 171 16.23 -2.15 27.70
C ASP A 171 15.27 -2.50 28.85
N VAL A 172 14.00 -2.73 28.59
CA VAL A 172 13.01 -3.14 29.59
C VAL A 172 12.74 -4.64 29.53
N SER A 173 12.17 -5.20 30.62
CA SER A 173 11.83 -6.63 30.61
C SER A 173 10.74 -6.94 29.55
N PRO A 174 10.76 -8.13 28.93
CA PRO A 174 9.76 -8.51 27.92
C PRO A 174 8.30 -8.30 28.39
N ILE A 175 8.01 -8.63 29.62
CA ILE A 175 6.66 -8.43 30.20
C ILE A 175 6.32 -6.94 30.25
N ALA A 176 7.25 -6.08 30.67
CA ALA A 176 7.01 -4.64 30.71
C ALA A 176 6.82 -4.05 29.30
N ALA A 177 7.59 -4.50 28.33
CA ALA A 177 7.43 -4.11 26.93
C ALA A 177 6.05 -4.51 26.37
N VAL A 178 5.62 -5.75 26.58
CA VAL A 178 4.27 -6.23 26.20
C VAL A 178 3.18 -5.40 26.85
N CYS A 179 3.28 -5.10 28.14
CA CYS A 179 2.30 -4.27 28.84
C CYS A 179 2.26 -2.85 28.29
N ALA A 180 3.41 -2.24 28.01
CA ALA A 180 3.52 -0.90 27.43
C ALA A 180 2.89 -0.84 26.04
N LEU A 181 3.25 -1.77 25.14
CA LEU A 181 2.70 -1.88 23.80
C LEU A 181 1.19 -2.08 23.82
N THR A 182 0.70 -3.07 24.59
CA THR A 182 -0.74 -3.36 24.72
C THR A 182 -1.50 -2.13 25.23
N GLY A 183 -0.97 -1.48 26.26
CA GLY A 183 -1.57 -0.26 26.83
C GLY A 183 -1.60 0.89 25.84
N ALA A 184 -0.52 1.09 25.06
CA ALA A 184 -0.45 2.14 24.05
C ALA A 184 -1.42 1.87 22.89
N ILE A 185 -1.53 0.63 22.43
CA ILE A 185 -2.48 0.22 21.40
C ILE A 185 -3.92 0.48 21.86
N HIS A 186 -4.32 0.02 23.06
CA HIS A 186 -5.66 0.29 23.59
C HIS A 186 -5.94 1.80 23.70
N TRP A 187 -4.96 2.56 24.16
CA TRP A 187 -5.10 4.01 24.28
C TRP A 187 -5.34 4.69 22.92
N ALA A 188 -4.62 4.28 21.89
CA ALA A 188 -4.77 4.81 20.53
C ALA A 188 -6.10 4.41 19.90
N LEU A 189 -6.50 3.13 20.05
CA LEU A 189 -7.77 2.63 19.54
C LEU A 189 -8.98 3.29 20.20
N PHE A 190 -8.90 3.56 21.50
CA PHE A 190 -9.96 4.28 22.22
C PHE A 190 -10.15 5.72 21.72
N ARG A 191 -9.14 6.29 21.06
CA ARG A 191 -9.14 7.63 20.44
C ARG A 191 -9.38 7.63 18.94
N ASP A 192 -9.70 6.48 18.37
CA ASP A 192 -9.93 6.33 16.92
C ASP A 192 -8.74 6.79 16.06
N LEU A 193 -7.51 6.50 16.50
CA LEU A 193 -6.29 6.88 15.79
C LEU A 193 -5.83 5.85 14.76
N ALA A 194 -6.59 4.77 14.56
CA ALA A 194 -6.25 3.72 13.62
C ALA A 194 -6.32 4.21 12.15
N VAL A 195 -5.27 3.96 11.39
CA VAL A 195 -5.16 4.32 9.98
C VAL A 195 -5.37 3.08 9.13
N LYS A 196 -6.25 3.16 8.15
CA LYS A 196 -6.52 2.06 7.21
C LYS A 196 -5.30 1.72 6.37
N GLN A 197 -5.05 0.44 6.19
CA GLN A 197 -4.04 -0.08 5.28
C GLN A 197 -4.53 -1.33 4.56
N LEU A 198 -3.82 -1.70 3.50
CA LEU A 198 -3.97 -2.98 2.84
C LEU A 198 -2.61 -3.69 2.85
N HIS A 199 -2.61 -4.94 3.29
CA HIS A 199 -1.41 -5.77 3.32
C HIS A 199 -1.72 -7.13 2.70
N TYR A 200 -1.03 -7.49 1.62
CA TYR A 200 -1.31 -8.69 0.83
C TYR A 200 -2.80 -8.85 0.43
N GLY A 201 -3.44 -7.74 0.11
CA GLY A 201 -4.87 -7.73 -0.24
C GLY A 201 -5.81 -7.82 0.98
N ILE A 202 -5.31 -7.88 2.20
CA ILE A 202 -6.09 -7.99 3.44
C ILE A 202 -6.29 -6.61 4.07
N PRO A 203 -7.55 -6.14 4.23
CA PRO A 203 -7.84 -4.90 4.95
C PRO A 203 -7.43 -5.01 6.43
N SER A 204 -6.59 -4.10 6.86
CA SER A 204 -6.03 -4.05 8.20
C SER A 204 -5.79 -2.60 8.64
N PHE A 205 -5.13 -2.38 9.77
CA PHE A 205 -4.94 -1.04 10.31
C PHE A 205 -3.51 -0.84 10.79
N PHE A 206 -3.04 0.40 10.72
CA PHE A 206 -1.90 0.88 11.48
C PHE A 206 -2.39 1.62 12.71
N VAL A 207 -1.85 1.29 13.87
CA VAL A 207 -2.15 1.97 15.12
C VAL A 207 -0.89 2.66 15.63
N PRO A 208 -0.90 3.99 15.77
CA PRO A 208 0.25 4.74 16.28
C PRO A 208 0.45 4.43 17.77
N ILE A 209 1.70 4.21 18.15
CA ILE A 209 2.13 3.90 19.51
C ILE A 209 2.91 5.10 20.06
N TYR A 210 2.37 5.72 21.08
CA TYR A 210 2.97 6.81 21.83
C TYR A 210 3.41 6.31 23.20
N LEU A 211 4.72 6.23 23.43
CA LEU A 211 5.35 5.74 24.65
C LEU A 211 5.95 6.86 25.48
N GLU A 212 6.65 7.81 24.82
CA GLU A 212 7.33 8.94 25.48
C GLU A 212 6.35 10.02 25.93
N SER A 213 5.49 10.46 25.03
CA SER A 213 4.49 11.49 25.30
C SER A 213 3.19 11.22 24.56
N ARG A 214 2.09 11.61 25.17
CA ARG A 214 0.74 11.56 24.60
C ARG A 214 0.07 12.93 24.57
N ASP A 215 0.86 13.98 24.73
CA ASP A 215 0.36 15.36 24.81
C ASP A 215 -0.05 15.89 23.42
N ASP A 216 0.63 15.40 22.38
CA ASP A 216 0.36 15.79 21.00
C ASP A 216 0.22 14.55 20.09
N ILE A 217 -1.01 14.20 19.76
CA ILE A 217 -1.34 13.08 18.84
C ILE A 217 -1.05 13.39 17.37
N THR A 218 -0.66 14.62 17.06
CA THR A 218 -0.25 15.03 15.70
C THR A 218 1.25 14.91 15.49
N ALA A 219 2.01 14.75 16.57
CA ALA A 219 3.44 14.46 16.52
C ALA A 219 3.69 13.03 16.02
N THR A 220 4.87 12.80 15.46
CA THR A 220 5.30 11.47 15.01
C THR A 220 5.30 10.50 16.21
N PRO A 221 4.58 9.36 16.13
CA PRO A 221 4.58 8.35 17.19
C PRO A 221 5.94 7.66 17.26
N ASP A 222 6.21 7.01 18.39
CA ASP A 222 7.45 6.26 18.59
C ASP A 222 7.51 5.02 17.68
N LEU A 223 6.38 4.34 17.52
CA LEU A 223 6.24 3.12 16.71
C LEU A 223 4.85 3.06 16.07
N ILE A 224 4.71 2.13 15.14
CA ILE A 224 3.44 1.74 14.51
C ILE A 224 3.19 0.26 14.74
N ALA A 225 2.00 -0.11 15.19
CA ALA A 225 1.53 -1.48 15.23
C ALA A 225 0.62 -1.78 14.02
N PRO A 226 1.03 -2.61 13.05
CA PRO A 226 0.11 -3.21 12.08
C PRO A 226 -0.85 -4.17 12.80
N ILE A 227 -2.16 -3.94 12.65
CA ILE A 227 -3.18 -4.74 13.32
C ILE A 227 -4.10 -5.40 12.30
N GLN A 228 -4.19 -6.72 12.37
CA GLN A 228 -5.18 -7.52 11.65
C GLN A 228 -6.31 -7.90 12.61
N VAL A 229 -7.56 -7.71 12.16
CA VAL A 229 -8.75 -8.09 12.93
C VAL A 229 -9.21 -9.47 12.49
N LEU A 230 -9.14 -10.46 13.38
CA LEU A 230 -9.60 -11.84 13.15
C LEU A 230 -10.42 -12.30 14.35
N GLU A 231 -11.61 -12.83 14.12
CA GLU A 231 -12.47 -13.43 15.17
C GLU A 231 -12.66 -12.54 16.40
N ASN A 232 -12.81 -11.22 16.20
CA ASN A 232 -12.88 -10.20 17.25
C ASN A 232 -11.61 -10.04 18.11
N LYS A 233 -10.47 -10.56 17.67
CA LYS A 233 -9.17 -10.32 18.27
C LYS A 233 -8.34 -9.42 17.36
N LEU A 234 -7.39 -8.73 17.95
CA LEU A 234 -6.47 -7.81 17.29
C LEU A 234 -5.09 -8.43 17.28
N TYR A 235 -4.66 -8.93 16.12
CA TYR A 235 -3.35 -9.55 15.97
C TYR A 235 -2.31 -8.52 15.56
N VAL A 236 -1.25 -8.44 16.34
CA VAL A 236 -0.08 -7.57 16.10
C VAL A 236 1.13 -8.48 15.92
N ARG A 237 1.67 -8.53 14.72
CA ARG A 237 2.80 -9.41 14.40
C ARG A 237 4.15 -8.73 14.54
N THR A 238 4.20 -7.42 14.28
CA THR A 238 5.45 -6.66 14.27
C THR A 238 5.21 -5.23 14.78
N ALA A 239 6.31 -4.51 15.02
CA ALA A 239 6.33 -3.07 15.23
C ALA A 239 7.16 -2.42 14.12
N LEU A 240 6.68 -1.32 13.56
CA LEU A 240 7.28 -0.61 12.44
C LEU A 240 7.71 0.79 12.86
N GLU A 241 8.71 1.33 12.19
CA GLU A 241 8.99 2.77 12.23
C GLU A 241 7.89 3.55 11.49
N PRO A 242 7.56 4.78 11.94
CA PRO A 242 6.41 5.52 11.41
C PRO A 242 6.40 5.69 9.90
N TYR A 243 7.54 5.97 9.25
CA TYR A 243 7.63 6.16 7.81
C TYR A 243 7.29 4.90 7.00
N MET A 244 7.52 3.71 7.57
CA MET A 244 7.25 2.42 6.89
C MET A 244 5.75 2.19 6.64
N ALA A 245 4.89 2.87 7.41
CA ALA A 245 3.45 2.75 7.27
C ALA A 245 2.87 3.52 6.07
N TYR A 246 3.57 4.57 5.58
CA TYR A 246 3.06 5.45 4.54
C TYR A 246 2.67 4.71 3.24
N PRO A 247 3.52 3.85 2.65
CA PRO A 247 3.20 3.21 1.37
C PRO A 247 1.89 2.41 1.40
N SER A 248 1.65 1.64 2.45
CA SER A 248 0.44 0.80 2.58
C SER A 248 -0.81 1.58 2.99
N ALA A 249 -0.67 2.67 3.74
CA ALA A 249 -1.78 3.58 4.05
C ALA A 249 -2.14 4.44 2.84
N ARG A 250 -1.13 4.91 2.07
CA ARG A 250 -1.36 5.78 0.91
C ARG A 250 -2.15 5.11 -0.19
N ILE A 251 -1.90 3.85 -0.48
CA ILE A 251 -2.58 3.15 -1.58
C ILE A 251 -4.09 2.99 -1.37
N VAL A 252 -4.56 3.04 -0.13
CA VAL A 252 -5.99 2.98 0.23
C VAL A 252 -6.59 4.33 0.63
N SER A 253 -5.81 5.40 0.52
CA SER A 253 -6.31 6.76 0.74
C SER A 253 -6.68 7.42 -0.59
N THR A 254 -7.84 8.08 -0.63
CA THR A 254 -8.29 8.83 -1.82
C THR A 254 -7.34 10.00 -2.14
N ARG A 255 -6.74 10.61 -1.12
CA ARG A 255 -5.78 11.72 -1.24
C ARG A 255 -4.75 11.61 -0.13
N HIS A 256 -3.49 11.99 -0.41
CA HIS A 256 -2.41 11.95 0.58
C HIS A 256 -2.68 12.87 1.79
N ASP A 257 -3.25 14.05 1.57
CA ASP A 257 -3.58 15.04 2.62
C ASP A 257 -4.73 14.62 3.56
N LYS A 258 -5.34 13.47 3.34
CA LYS A 258 -6.27 12.83 4.28
C LYS A 258 -5.59 11.89 5.26
N LEU A 259 -4.32 11.59 5.03
CA LEU A 259 -3.52 10.83 5.98
C LEU A 259 -3.16 11.70 7.18
N PRO A 260 -2.95 11.10 8.36
CA PRO A 260 -2.53 11.86 9.54
C PRO A 260 -1.24 12.66 9.30
N SER A 261 -1.14 13.85 9.89
CA SER A 261 0.02 14.73 9.73
C SER A 261 1.32 14.05 10.16
N TRP A 262 1.31 13.28 11.24
CA TRP A 262 2.48 12.56 11.71
C TRP A 262 3.00 11.55 10.67
N LEU A 263 2.11 10.93 9.89
CA LEU A 263 2.50 9.96 8.86
C LEU A 263 3.13 10.67 7.65
N LEU A 264 2.60 11.83 7.29
CA LEU A 264 3.17 12.67 6.23
C LEU A 264 4.55 13.19 6.63
N HIS A 265 4.71 13.70 7.86
CA HIS A 265 5.99 14.18 8.37
C HIS A 265 7.03 13.07 8.43
N ALA A 266 6.69 11.90 9.00
CA ALA A 266 7.60 10.76 9.06
C ALA A 266 8.07 10.32 7.67
N TRP A 267 7.18 10.33 6.67
CA TRP A 267 7.54 10.00 5.30
C TRP A 267 8.45 11.04 4.65
N GLU A 268 8.16 12.33 4.82
CA GLU A 268 8.97 13.42 4.29
C GLU A 268 10.36 13.47 4.93
N GLU A 269 10.46 13.26 6.23
CA GLU A 269 11.74 13.21 6.97
C GLU A 269 12.61 12.04 6.49
N ASN A 270 12.03 10.86 6.30
CA ASN A 270 12.76 9.71 5.77
C ASN A 270 13.28 9.95 4.34
N ALA A 271 12.53 10.66 3.50
CA ALA A 271 12.96 11.01 2.15
C ALA A 271 14.17 11.95 2.11
N LEU A 272 14.45 12.66 3.22
CA LEU A 272 15.59 13.57 3.37
C LEU A 272 16.85 12.88 3.93
N LEU A 273 16.73 11.64 4.45
CA LEU A 273 17.88 10.90 4.98
C LEU A 273 18.84 10.47 3.87
N PRO A 274 20.17 10.50 4.10
CA PRO A 274 21.14 9.95 3.15
C PRO A 274 20.88 8.47 2.90
N GLN A 275 20.96 8.05 1.64
CA GLN A 275 20.53 6.73 1.14
C GLN A 275 21.33 5.52 1.67
N GLU A 276 22.29 5.70 2.56
CA GLU A 276 23.11 4.61 3.11
C GLU A 276 22.34 3.71 4.11
N ALA A 277 21.20 4.18 4.63
CA ALA A 277 20.37 3.44 5.59
C ALA A 277 19.22 2.62 4.97
N SER A 278 19.01 2.71 3.66
CA SER A 278 17.79 2.18 3.01
C SER A 278 17.86 0.70 2.58
N HIS A 279 18.79 -0.10 3.09
CA HIS A 279 18.81 -1.55 2.85
C HIS A 279 17.66 -2.31 3.55
N LEU A 280 16.92 -1.62 4.44
CA LEU A 280 15.84 -2.22 5.22
C LEU A 280 14.50 -2.31 4.47
N ASP A 281 14.35 -1.64 3.33
CA ASP A 281 13.10 -1.69 2.55
C ASP A 281 12.82 -3.04 1.91
N ASP A 282 13.86 -3.86 1.70
CA ASP A 282 13.73 -5.19 1.09
C ASP A 282 13.56 -6.30 2.15
N GLU A 283 14.01 -6.09 3.41
CA GLU A 283 13.93 -7.10 4.48
C GLU A 283 12.50 -7.23 5.07
N ALA A 284 11.68 -6.19 5.03
CA ALA A 284 10.29 -6.28 5.47
C ALA A 284 9.42 -7.20 4.58
N GLU A 285 9.93 -7.60 3.41
CA GLU A 285 9.28 -8.52 2.48
C GLU A 285 9.78 -9.97 2.61
N GLU A 286 10.94 -10.24 3.27
CA GLU A 286 11.55 -11.57 3.33
C GLU A 286 11.12 -12.43 4.55
N ASP A 287 10.59 -11.83 5.62
CA ASP A 287 10.33 -12.53 6.89
C ASP A 287 9.01 -13.33 6.96
N GLU A 288 8.22 -13.43 5.89
CA GLU A 288 6.90 -14.10 5.93
C GLU A 288 6.84 -15.50 5.27
N ASP A 289 7.95 -16.06 4.77
CA ASP A 289 7.91 -17.35 4.02
C ASP A 289 8.22 -18.59 4.89
N ASP A 290 8.39 -18.47 6.23
CA ASP A 290 8.64 -19.59 7.13
C ASP A 290 7.51 -19.79 8.17
N SER A 291 6.29 -20.09 7.69
CA SER A 291 5.23 -20.65 8.57
C SER A 291 4.26 -21.50 7.79
#